data_c7adacc60a46efbecb1b0451746cc4eb
#
_entry.id   c7adacc60a46efbecb1b0451746cc4eb
#
_cell.length_a   1.000
_cell.length_b   1.000
_cell.length_c   1.000
_cell.angle_alpha   90.00
_cell.angle_beta   90.00
_cell.angle_gamma   90.00
#
_symmetry.space_group_name_H-M   'P 1'
#
loop_
_entity.id
_entity.type
_entity.pdbx_description
1 polymer ?
#
loop_
_entity_poly.entity_id
_entity_poly.type
_entity_poly.pdbx_seq_one_letter_code
_entity_poly.pdbx_strand_id
1 'polypeptide(L)'
;MDHNKHITENDISHIKDRGRVIDSWANIYDIVNYFVFTIFGGGNNLRNEIAGMAKLREAKSVLDIGCGTGNLSLEIVKRLPSGGHVIGIDAGEKMVTLAKNKLHNAQSPIQFLRVSAENISFKDEVFNCVFNVFLLHHLPMELKRAAFNEMYRVLRKGGELVTVDVDKPSTLLGKLIGLSRYHVKEIRDNMKTPLDSLLAEAGFKKIRILKRKWGIFSYIHAVKTGE
;
A
#
# COMPACT_ATOMS: atom_id res chain seq x y z
N MET A 1 13.86 25.07 -13.75
CA MET A 1 14.13 23.93 -14.63
C MET A 1 13.04 22.92 -14.37
N ASP A 2 12.17 22.84 -15.32
CA ASP A 2 10.92 22.08 -15.30
C ASP A 2 11.24 20.60 -15.54
N HIS A 3 11.09 19.74 -14.54
CA HIS A 3 11.27 18.29 -14.67
C HIS A 3 9.92 17.58 -14.65
N ASN A 4 9.06 17.96 -15.60
CA ASN A 4 7.96 17.12 -16.02
C ASN A 4 8.54 15.95 -16.83
N LYS A 5 8.83 14.83 -16.17
CA LYS A 5 9.13 13.58 -16.86
C LYS A 5 7.84 13.14 -17.56
N HIS A 6 7.77 13.35 -18.86
CA HIS A 6 6.65 12.87 -19.68
C HIS A 6 6.56 11.34 -19.53
N ILE A 7 5.44 10.86 -18.99
CA ILE A 7 5.09 9.45 -18.99
C ILE A 7 4.93 9.03 -20.47
N THR A 8 5.71 8.07 -20.91
CA THR A 8 5.67 7.59 -22.30
C THR A 8 4.46 6.69 -22.54
N GLU A 9 4.02 6.55 -23.81
CA GLU A 9 2.93 5.64 -24.17
C GLU A 9 3.21 4.18 -23.77
N ASN A 10 4.49 3.76 -23.73
CA ASN A 10 4.90 2.44 -23.24
C ASN A 10 4.65 2.28 -21.74
N ASP A 11 4.90 3.32 -20.93
CA ASP A 11 4.60 3.29 -19.50
C ASP A 11 3.09 3.12 -19.25
N ILE A 12 2.27 3.76 -20.11
CA ILE A 12 0.80 3.66 -20.05
C ILE A 12 0.31 2.27 -20.48
N SER A 13 0.95 1.60 -21.44
CA SER A 13 0.54 0.27 -21.90
C SER A 13 0.74 -0.80 -20.83
N HIS A 14 1.86 -0.79 -20.13
CA HIS A 14 2.15 -1.69 -19.01
C HIS A 14 1.20 -1.46 -17.82
N ILE A 15 0.79 -0.22 -17.56
CA ILE A 15 -0.20 0.12 -16.54
C ILE A 15 -1.59 -0.41 -16.95
N LYS A 16 -1.96 -0.32 -18.23
CA LYS A 16 -3.27 -0.77 -18.75
C LYS A 16 -3.53 -2.27 -18.56
N ASP A 17 -2.54 -3.11 -18.75
CA ASP A 17 -2.74 -4.56 -18.68
C ASP A 17 -2.88 -5.07 -17.24
N ARG A 18 -2.27 -4.41 -16.27
CA ARG A 18 -2.36 -4.76 -14.84
C ARG A 18 -3.59 -4.19 -14.15
N GLY A 19 -4.03 -3.00 -14.54
CA GLY A 19 -5.25 -2.39 -14.03
C GLY A 19 -6.53 -3.14 -14.43
N ARG A 20 -6.53 -3.87 -15.57
CA ARG A 20 -7.73 -4.57 -16.08
C ARG A 20 -8.26 -5.65 -15.16
N VAL A 21 -7.39 -6.41 -14.48
CA VAL A 21 -7.83 -7.50 -13.59
C VAL A 21 -8.52 -6.95 -12.36
N ILE A 22 -8.03 -5.85 -11.82
CA ILE A 22 -8.57 -5.19 -10.63
C ILE A 22 -9.81 -4.36 -10.98
N ASP A 23 -9.79 -3.67 -12.13
CA ASP A 23 -10.91 -2.85 -12.60
C ASP A 23 -12.19 -3.65 -12.89
N SER A 24 -12.09 -4.92 -13.28
CA SER A 24 -13.26 -5.77 -13.50
C SER A 24 -14.10 -6.00 -12.24
N TRP A 25 -13.51 -5.90 -11.05
CA TRP A 25 -14.15 -6.12 -9.75
C TRP A 25 -14.42 -4.82 -8.98
N ALA A 26 -14.02 -3.67 -9.53
CA ALA A 26 -14.03 -2.39 -8.82
C ALA A 26 -15.40 -2.01 -8.24
N ASN A 27 -16.49 -2.30 -8.96
CA ASN A 27 -17.85 -1.98 -8.50
C ASN A 27 -18.33 -2.83 -7.30
N ILE A 28 -17.75 -4.03 -7.15
CA ILE A 28 -18.07 -4.97 -6.07
C ILE A 28 -16.98 -4.93 -4.98
N TYR A 29 -15.86 -4.28 -5.28
CA TYR A 29 -14.66 -4.30 -4.45
C TYR A 29 -14.91 -3.79 -3.04
N ASP A 30 -15.63 -2.69 -2.87
CA ASP A 30 -15.96 -2.16 -1.54
C ASP A 30 -16.89 -3.10 -0.78
N ILE A 31 -17.81 -3.80 -1.47
CA ILE A 31 -18.73 -4.77 -0.85
C ILE A 31 -17.95 -6.03 -0.45
N VAL A 32 -17.14 -6.59 -1.34
CA VAL A 32 -16.30 -7.77 -1.06
C VAL A 32 -15.30 -7.45 0.05
N ASN A 33 -14.64 -6.30 -0.02
CA ASN A 33 -13.76 -5.85 1.05
C ASN A 33 -14.51 -5.62 2.37
N TYR A 34 -15.71 -5.07 2.35
CA TYR A 34 -16.52 -4.93 3.55
C TYR A 34 -16.75 -6.29 4.21
N PHE A 35 -17.12 -7.33 3.45
CA PHE A 35 -17.30 -8.70 3.97
C PHE A 35 -15.98 -9.32 4.42
N VAL A 36 -14.92 -9.24 3.59
CA VAL A 36 -13.59 -9.74 3.95
C VAL A 36 -13.07 -9.02 5.20
N PHE A 37 -13.16 -7.70 5.24
CA PHE A 37 -12.71 -6.90 6.39
C PHE A 37 -13.63 -7.01 7.61
N THR A 38 -14.91 -7.38 7.45
CA THR A 38 -15.79 -7.69 8.58
C THR A 38 -15.29 -8.93 9.32
N ILE A 39 -14.85 -9.96 8.60
CA ILE A 39 -14.18 -11.13 9.16
C ILE A 39 -12.84 -10.72 9.84
N PHE A 40 -12.18 -9.68 9.36
CA PHE A 40 -10.95 -9.10 9.98
C PHE A 40 -11.23 -8.18 11.19
N GLY A 41 -12.46 -8.07 11.66
CA GLY A 41 -12.80 -7.24 12.83
C GLY A 41 -13.48 -5.91 12.50
N GLY A 42 -14.08 -5.81 11.32
CA GLY A 42 -14.76 -4.60 10.82
C GLY A 42 -13.83 -3.67 10.05
N GLY A 43 -14.25 -3.27 8.83
CA GLY A 43 -13.39 -2.52 7.91
C GLY A 43 -12.88 -1.18 8.47
N ASN A 44 -13.70 -0.48 9.25
CA ASN A 44 -13.29 0.80 9.88
C ASN A 44 -12.30 0.55 11.02
N ASN A 45 -12.51 -0.47 11.85
CA ASN A 45 -11.60 -0.80 12.95
C ASN A 45 -10.21 -1.20 12.42
N LEU A 46 -10.15 -1.98 11.35
CA LEU A 46 -8.90 -2.37 10.71
C LEU A 46 -8.14 -1.17 10.15
N ARG A 47 -8.82 -0.27 9.43
CA ARG A 47 -8.19 0.94 8.88
C ARG A 47 -7.70 1.86 9.98
N ASN A 48 -8.49 2.01 11.03
CA ASN A 48 -8.17 2.78 12.21
C ASN A 48 -6.94 2.20 12.93
N GLU A 49 -6.86 0.88 13.07
CA GLU A 49 -5.70 0.15 13.61
C GLU A 49 -4.45 0.41 12.74
N ILE A 50 -4.55 0.22 11.42
CA ILE A 50 -3.42 0.40 10.50
C ILE A 50 -2.92 1.84 10.49
N ALA A 51 -3.82 2.82 10.41
CA ALA A 51 -3.46 4.23 10.48
C ALA A 51 -2.79 4.61 11.82
N GLY A 52 -3.10 3.87 12.90
CA GLY A 52 -2.46 4.05 14.22
C GLY A 52 -1.05 3.50 14.32
N MET A 53 -0.55 2.77 13.32
CA MET A 53 0.78 2.17 13.35
C MET A 53 1.91 3.16 13.03
N ALA A 54 1.61 4.33 12.47
CA ALA A 54 2.57 5.38 12.16
C ALA A 54 2.29 6.65 12.98
N LYS A 55 3.31 7.49 13.13
CA LYS A 55 3.25 8.77 13.87
C LYS A 55 2.60 9.87 13.01
N LEU A 56 1.36 9.69 12.62
CA LEU A 56 0.65 10.58 11.70
C LEU A 56 0.48 12.02 12.25
N ARG A 57 0.44 12.23 13.56
CA ARG A 57 0.31 13.56 14.15
C ARG A 57 1.51 14.49 13.87
N GLU A 58 2.64 13.91 13.47
CA GLU A 58 3.87 14.62 13.11
C GLU A 58 4.09 14.64 11.59
N ALA A 59 3.27 13.91 10.83
CA ALA A 59 3.43 13.75 9.39
C ALA A 59 2.69 14.83 8.61
N LYS A 60 3.38 15.54 7.73
CA LYS A 60 2.76 16.52 6.82
C LYS A 60 2.46 15.95 5.43
N SER A 61 3.17 14.90 5.02
CA SER A 61 3.05 14.31 3.69
C SER A 61 3.01 12.80 3.82
N VAL A 62 1.91 12.18 3.37
CA VAL A 62 1.69 10.74 3.45
C VAL A 62 1.35 10.19 2.07
N LEU A 63 1.93 9.06 1.71
CA LEU A 63 1.63 8.31 0.50
C LEU A 63 0.92 6.99 0.85
N ASP A 64 -0.23 6.73 0.22
CA ASP A 64 -0.98 5.48 0.31
C ASP A 64 -0.86 4.74 -1.03
N ILE A 65 -0.09 3.66 -1.07
CA ILE A 65 0.25 2.91 -2.29
C ILE A 65 -0.67 1.71 -2.42
N GLY A 66 -1.33 1.59 -3.58
CA GLY A 66 -2.42 0.65 -3.77
C GLY A 66 -3.65 1.08 -3.00
N CYS A 67 -3.98 2.38 -3.05
CA CYS A 67 -5.04 2.98 -2.25
C CYS A 67 -6.44 2.43 -2.56
N GLY A 68 -6.61 1.72 -3.68
CA GLY A 68 -7.90 1.20 -4.13
C GLY A 68 -8.94 2.32 -4.21
N THR A 69 -10.06 2.13 -3.53
CA THR A 69 -11.15 3.12 -3.48
C THR A 69 -10.94 4.22 -2.41
N GLY A 70 -9.72 4.36 -1.87
CA GLY A 70 -9.30 5.49 -1.02
C GLY A 70 -9.74 5.42 0.45
N ASN A 71 -10.32 4.31 0.90
CA ASN A 71 -10.87 4.23 2.27
C ASN A 71 -9.82 4.38 3.37
N LEU A 72 -8.58 3.86 3.17
CA LEU A 72 -7.49 4.04 4.12
C LEU A 72 -6.99 5.48 4.09
N SER A 73 -6.81 6.08 2.91
CA SER A 73 -6.43 7.48 2.76
C SER A 73 -7.38 8.42 3.50
N LEU A 74 -8.70 8.16 3.44
CA LEU A 74 -9.72 8.90 4.17
C LEU A 74 -9.60 8.74 5.70
N GLU A 75 -9.10 7.61 6.18
CA GLU A 75 -8.85 7.39 7.61
C GLU A 75 -7.55 8.04 8.08
N ILE A 76 -6.50 8.00 7.25
CA ILE A 76 -5.20 8.61 7.52
C ILE A 76 -5.34 10.12 7.68
N VAL A 77 -6.04 10.79 6.77
CA VAL A 77 -6.14 12.26 6.75
C VAL A 77 -6.74 12.84 8.03
N LYS A 78 -7.66 12.12 8.69
CA LYS A 78 -8.28 12.52 9.97
C LYS A 78 -7.28 12.66 11.12
N ARG A 79 -6.09 12.10 10.97
CA ARG A 79 -5.04 12.05 12.02
C ARG A 79 -3.87 12.96 11.74
N LEU A 80 -3.85 13.60 10.55
CA LEU A 80 -2.78 14.51 10.18
C LEU A 80 -2.94 15.86 10.91
N PRO A 81 -1.83 16.57 11.15
CA PRO A 81 -1.87 17.93 11.66
C PRO A 81 -2.43 18.88 10.58
N SER A 82 -2.75 20.11 11.00
CA SER A 82 -3.14 21.17 10.06
C SER A 82 -2.07 21.36 8.97
N GLY A 83 -2.53 21.44 7.71
CA GLY A 83 -1.66 21.50 6.54
C GLY A 83 -1.04 20.17 6.12
N GLY A 84 -1.38 19.07 6.80
CA GLY A 84 -1.02 17.72 6.37
C GLY A 84 -1.87 17.26 5.17
N HIS A 85 -1.30 16.44 4.31
CA HIS A 85 -1.98 15.92 3.11
C HIS A 85 -1.65 14.46 2.84
N VAL A 86 -2.55 13.79 2.11
CA VAL A 86 -2.41 12.41 1.66
C VAL A 86 -2.41 12.37 0.14
N ILE A 87 -1.49 11.61 -0.44
CA ILE A 87 -1.57 11.22 -1.84
C ILE A 87 -1.84 9.72 -1.88
N GLY A 88 -2.97 9.32 -2.48
CA GLY A 88 -3.29 7.92 -2.76
C GLY A 88 -2.94 7.58 -4.21
N ILE A 89 -2.21 6.51 -4.43
CA ILE A 89 -1.88 6.02 -5.78
C ILE A 89 -2.40 4.59 -5.98
N ASP A 90 -2.92 4.33 -7.18
CA ASP A 90 -3.34 3.00 -7.61
C ASP A 90 -3.15 2.86 -9.13
N ALA A 91 -2.83 1.65 -9.61
CA ALA A 91 -2.69 1.38 -11.03
C ALA A 91 -4.05 1.27 -11.75
N GLY A 92 -5.12 0.91 -11.01
CA GLY A 92 -6.48 0.74 -11.51
C GLY A 92 -7.18 2.07 -11.74
N GLU A 93 -7.57 2.36 -12.98
CA GLU A 93 -8.27 3.61 -13.32
C GLU A 93 -9.63 3.73 -12.62
N LYS A 94 -10.40 2.64 -12.59
CA LYS A 94 -11.70 2.61 -11.90
C LYS A 94 -11.55 2.79 -10.40
N MET A 95 -10.51 2.22 -9.79
CA MET A 95 -10.20 2.40 -8.37
C MET A 95 -9.97 3.86 -8.05
N VAL A 96 -9.10 4.53 -8.83
CA VAL A 96 -8.81 5.96 -8.67
C VAL A 96 -10.06 6.81 -8.89
N THR A 97 -10.90 6.47 -9.87
CA THR A 97 -12.16 7.18 -10.12
C THR A 97 -13.12 7.04 -8.94
N LEU A 98 -13.30 5.84 -8.40
CA LEU A 98 -14.13 5.61 -7.21
C LEU A 98 -13.59 6.33 -5.97
N ALA A 99 -12.26 6.37 -5.82
CA ALA A 99 -11.63 7.11 -4.73
C ALA A 99 -11.90 8.63 -4.85
N LYS A 100 -11.73 9.19 -6.04
CA LYS A 100 -12.03 10.61 -6.32
C LYS A 100 -13.49 10.98 -6.05
N ASN A 101 -14.43 10.09 -6.41
CA ASN A 101 -15.86 10.32 -6.18
C ASN A 101 -16.25 10.37 -4.70
N LYS A 102 -15.39 9.88 -3.79
CA LYS A 102 -15.60 9.99 -2.34
C LYS A 102 -15.13 11.34 -1.76
N LEU A 103 -14.42 12.15 -2.54
CA LEU A 103 -14.01 13.48 -2.10
C LEU A 103 -15.17 14.46 -2.31
N HIS A 104 -15.75 14.93 -1.19
CA HIS A 104 -16.88 15.86 -1.21
C HIS A 104 -16.49 17.31 -1.50
N ASN A 105 -15.19 17.64 -1.53
CA ASN A 105 -14.70 19.00 -1.67
C ASN A 105 -13.40 19.00 -2.49
N ALA A 106 -13.31 19.93 -3.45
CA ALA A 106 -12.11 20.16 -4.25
C ALA A 106 -10.88 20.63 -3.42
N GLN A 107 -11.13 21.15 -2.21
CA GLN A 107 -10.09 21.56 -1.25
C GLN A 107 -9.68 20.44 -0.28
N SER A 108 -10.09 19.19 -0.55
CA SER A 108 -9.69 18.05 0.26
C SER A 108 -8.17 17.94 0.34
N PRO A 109 -7.59 17.71 1.52
CA PRO A 109 -6.17 17.45 1.67
C PRO A 109 -5.77 16.05 1.18
N ILE A 110 -6.58 15.42 0.34
CA ILE A 110 -6.32 14.14 -0.31
C ILE A 110 -6.33 14.31 -1.81
N GLN A 111 -5.32 13.74 -2.48
CA GLN A 111 -5.27 13.62 -3.93
C GLN A 111 -5.16 12.14 -4.32
N PHE A 112 -5.93 11.70 -5.33
CA PHE A 112 -5.82 10.36 -5.88
C PHE A 112 -5.27 10.41 -7.31
N LEU A 113 -4.23 9.60 -7.57
CA LEU A 113 -3.53 9.57 -8.85
C LEU A 113 -3.42 8.14 -9.38
N ARG A 114 -3.46 8.00 -10.69
CA ARG A 114 -3.19 6.72 -11.35
C ARG A 114 -1.68 6.57 -11.54
N VAL A 115 -1.05 5.80 -10.68
CA VAL A 115 0.39 5.54 -10.67
C VAL A 115 0.62 4.11 -10.18
N SER A 116 1.57 3.38 -10.77
CA SER A 116 1.95 2.06 -10.31
C SER A 116 3.00 2.12 -9.19
N ALA A 117 2.98 1.10 -8.32
CA ALA A 117 3.83 1.05 -7.12
C ALA A 117 5.33 0.88 -7.44
N GLU A 118 5.64 0.27 -8.57
CA GLU A 118 6.99 -0.02 -9.02
C GLU A 118 7.66 1.12 -9.82
N ASN A 119 6.91 2.20 -10.11
CA ASN A 119 7.41 3.38 -10.83
C ASN A 119 6.67 4.62 -10.34
N ILE A 120 7.08 5.16 -9.20
CA ILE A 120 6.43 6.27 -8.52
C ILE A 120 7.01 7.60 -9.03
N SER A 121 6.17 8.46 -9.63
CA SER A 121 6.57 9.72 -10.28
C SER A 121 6.88 10.87 -9.30
N PHE A 122 7.21 10.56 -8.04
CA PHE A 122 7.63 11.56 -7.05
C PHE A 122 9.13 11.57 -6.87
N LYS A 123 9.66 12.72 -6.43
CA LYS A 123 11.07 12.89 -6.08
C LYS A 123 11.44 12.04 -4.86
N ASP A 124 12.72 11.84 -4.66
CA ASP A 124 13.26 11.20 -3.48
C ASP A 124 12.92 12.02 -2.22
N GLU A 125 12.70 11.31 -1.12
CA GLU A 125 12.59 11.90 0.21
C GLU A 125 11.46 12.95 0.37
N VAL A 126 10.29 12.70 -0.26
CA VAL A 126 9.13 13.61 -0.20
C VAL A 126 8.21 13.30 0.98
N PHE A 127 8.03 12.01 1.32
CA PHE A 127 7.00 11.58 2.25
C PHE A 127 7.54 11.31 3.66
N ASN A 128 6.77 11.72 4.68
CA ASN A 128 7.03 11.36 6.07
C ASN A 128 6.61 9.92 6.39
N CYS A 129 5.48 9.49 5.82
CA CYS A 129 4.97 8.14 5.98
C CYS A 129 4.52 7.58 4.63
N VAL A 130 4.72 6.28 4.44
CA VAL A 130 4.20 5.49 3.32
C VAL A 130 3.37 4.35 3.89
N PHE A 131 2.19 4.15 3.33
CA PHE A 131 1.33 3.00 3.61
C PHE A 131 1.23 2.13 2.38
N ASN A 132 1.22 0.82 2.59
CA ASN A 132 0.97 -0.19 1.58
C ASN A 132 0.17 -1.33 2.22
N VAL A 133 -1.08 -1.51 1.79
CA VAL A 133 -2.00 -2.45 2.43
C VAL A 133 -2.69 -3.32 1.39
N PHE A 134 -2.47 -4.63 1.46
CA PHE A 134 -3.06 -5.63 0.58
C PHE A 134 -2.84 -5.40 -0.92
N LEU A 135 -1.64 -4.96 -1.30
CA LEU A 135 -1.22 -4.76 -2.70
C LEU A 135 -0.21 -5.83 -3.15
N LEU A 136 0.79 -6.12 -2.30
CA LEU A 136 1.98 -6.88 -2.73
C LEU A 136 1.66 -8.30 -3.19
N HIS A 137 0.64 -8.92 -2.62
CA HIS A 137 0.22 -10.26 -3.04
C HIS A 137 -0.38 -10.33 -4.46
N HIS A 138 -0.59 -9.19 -5.10
CA HIS A 138 -0.98 -9.09 -6.50
C HIS A 138 0.23 -8.90 -7.45
N LEU A 139 1.42 -8.60 -6.92
CA LEU A 139 2.59 -8.28 -7.72
C LEU A 139 3.50 -9.52 -7.89
N PRO A 140 4.05 -9.77 -9.09
CA PRO A 140 5.19 -10.65 -9.27
C PRO A 140 6.40 -10.22 -8.42
N MET A 141 7.30 -11.14 -8.10
CA MET A 141 8.41 -10.89 -7.16
C MET A 141 9.31 -9.72 -7.58
N GLU A 142 9.61 -9.60 -8.87
CA GLU A 142 10.43 -8.50 -9.41
C GLU A 142 9.79 -7.14 -9.14
N LEU A 143 8.47 -7.05 -9.31
CA LEU A 143 7.74 -5.80 -9.07
C LEU A 143 7.55 -5.51 -7.58
N LYS A 144 7.47 -6.54 -6.72
CA LYS A 144 7.50 -6.34 -5.28
C LYS A 144 8.80 -5.68 -4.83
N ARG A 145 9.95 -6.18 -5.35
CA ARG A 145 11.25 -5.56 -5.07
C ARG A 145 11.32 -4.12 -5.59
N ALA A 146 10.87 -3.89 -6.82
CA ALA A 146 10.82 -2.55 -7.38
C ALA A 146 9.92 -1.62 -6.54
N ALA A 147 8.73 -2.09 -6.13
CA ALA A 147 7.82 -1.32 -5.29
C ALA A 147 8.44 -0.98 -3.92
N PHE A 148 9.11 -1.93 -3.25
CA PHE A 148 9.79 -1.62 -1.99
C PHE A 148 10.96 -0.65 -2.15
N ASN A 149 11.71 -0.74 -3.26
CA ASN A 149 12.76 0.23 -3.57
C ASN A 149 12.17 1.64 -3.78
N GLU A 150 11.05 1.76 -4.49
CA GLU A 150 10.34 3.02 -4.67
C GLU A 150 9.80 3.57 -3.35
N MET A 151 9.19 2.73 -2.50
CA MET A 151 8.74 3.10 -1.16
C MET A 151 9.91 3.65 -0.32
N TYR A 152 11.05 2.98 -0.38
CA TYR A 152 12.26 3.45 0.31
C TYR A 152 12.76 4.77 -0.26
N ARG A 153 12.81 4.90 -1.60
CA ARG A 153 13.31 6.10 -2.27
C ARG A 153 12.49 7.34 -1.91
N VAL A 154 11.15 7.25 -1.98
CA VAL A 154 10.26 8.40 -1.76
C VAL A 154 10.10 8.79 -0.30
N LEU A 155 10.42 7.90 0.64
CA LEU A 155 10.44 8.19 2.06
C LEU A 155 11.61 9.11 2.43
N ARG A 156 11.36 10.08 3.31
CA ARG A 156 12.39 10.91 3.93
C ARG A 156 13.24 10.07 4.89
N LYS A 157 14.45 10.53 5.19
CA LYS A 157 15.24 10.02 6.30
C LYS A 157 14.44 10.16 7.59
N GLY A 158 14.37 9.09 8.37
CA GLY A 158 13.50 8.99 9.55
C GLY A 158 12.02 8.70 9.23
N GLY A 159 11.65 8.62 7.94
CA GLY A 159 10.28 8.32 7.51
C GLY A 159 9.87 6.88 7.80
N GLU A 160 8.58 6.68 7.97
CA GLU A 160 7.98 5.41 8.41
C GLU A 160 7.23 4.73 7.26
N LEU A 161 7.44 3.42 7.12
CA LEU A 161 6.63 2.54 6.26
C LEU A 161 5.74 1.66 7.13
N VAL A 162 4.47 1.61 6.78
CA VAL A 162 3.52 0.62 7.28
C VAL A 162 3.09 -0.26 6.12
N THR A 163 3.35 -1.57 6.23
CA THR A 163 2.85 -2.54 5.25
C THR A 163 2.06 -3.65 5.93
N VAL A 164 0.92 -4.00 5.33
CA VAL A 164 0.08 -5.12 5.80
C VAL A 164 -0.25 -5.98 4.59
N ASP A 165 0.24 -7.20 4.58
CA ASP A 165 -0.02 -8.12 3.46
C ASP A 165 0.11 -9.60 3.87
N VAL A 166 -0.20 -10.48 2.92
CA VAL A 166 0.05 -11.92 3.01
C VAL A 166 1.56 -12.14 3.14
N ASP A 167 1.96 -12.93 4.11
CA ASP A 167 3.35 -13.21 4.44
C ASP A 167 3.56 -14.70 4.68
N LYS A 168 4.77 -15.10 4.98
CA LYS A 168 5.12 -16.47 5.33
C LYS A 168 4.29 -16.96 6.51
N PRO A 169 3.55 -18.10 6.36
CA PRO A 169 2.73 -18.63 7.44
C PRO A 169 3.54 -18.97 8.69
N SER A 170 3.09 -18.49 9.85
CA SER A 170 3.73 -18.69 11.15
C SER A 170 2.99 -19.67 12.06
N THR A 171 1.77 -20.08 11.69
CA THR A 171 0.92 -21.01 12.46
C THR A 171 0.33 -22.09 11.56
N LEU A 172 -0.21 -23.18 12.17
CA LEU A 172 -0.91 -24.22 11.42
C LEU A 172 -2.13 -23.67 10.67
N LEU A 173 -2.91 -22.79 11.32
CA LEU A 173 -4.03 -22.10 10.68
C LEU A 173 -3.57 -21.26 9.48
N GLY A 174 -2.48 -20.52 9.63
CA GLY A 174 -1.90 -19.73 8.53
C GLY A 174 -1.45 -20.61 7.36
N LYS A 175 -0.87 -21.79 7.64
CA LYS A 175 -0.51 -22.78 6.61
C LYS A 175 -1.74 -23.29 5.86
N LEU A 176 -2.83 -23.62 6.58
CA LEU A 176 -4.08 -24.09 5.97
C LEU A 176 -4.71 -23.01 5.08
N ILE A 177 -4.77 -21.76 5.55
CA ILE A 177 -5.25 -20.62 4.77
C ILE A 177 -4.35 -20.41 3.54
N GLY A 178 -3.03 -20.47 3.70
CA GLY A 178 -2.07 -20.36 2.61
C GLY A 178 -2.24 -21.44 1.55
N LEU A 179 -2.47 -22.69 1.96
CA LEU A 179 -2.71 -23.81 1.04
C LEU A 179 -3.95 -23.58 0.17
N SER A 180 -5.03 -22.99 0.70
CA SER A 180 -6.23 -22.68 -0.09
C SER A 180 -5.98 -21.68 -1.21
N ARG A 181 -4.92 -20.87 -1.12
CA ARG A 181 -4.50 -19.86 -2.10
C ARG A 181 -3.18 -20.20 -2.80
N TYR A 182 -2.63 -21.38 -2.58
CA TYR A 182 -1.31 -21.78 -3.09
C TYR A 182 -1.23 -21.88 -4.62
N HIS A 183 -2.39 -21.99 -5.30
CA HIS A 183 -2.47 -21.94 -6.76
C HIS A 183 -2.15 -20.55 -7.34
N VAL A 184 -2.27 -19.48 -6.54
CA VAL A 184 -1.92 -18.12 -6.94
C VAL A 184 -0.42 -17.92 -6.76
N LYS A 185 0.32 -17.76 -7.87
CA LYS A 185 1.80 -17.69 -7.88
C LYS A 185 2.32 -16.57 -6.96
N GLU A 186 1.72 -15.39 -7.07
CA GLU A 186 2.13 -14.19 -6.34
C GLU A 186 1.98 -14.35 -4.82
N ILE A 187 0.91 -15.01 -4.38
CA ILE A 187 0.67 -15.34 -2.97
C ILE A 187 1.65 -16.41 -2.50
N ARG A 188 1.89 -17.43 -3.32
CA ARG A 188 2.87 -18.48 -3.04
C ARG A 188 4.28 -17.92 -2.88
N ASP A 189 4.63 -16.93 -3.69
CA ASP A 189 5.94 -16.27 -3.62
C ASP A 189 6.10 -15.50 -2.30
N ASN A 190 5.06 -14.79 -1.82
CA ASN A 190 5.05 -14.17 -0.50
C ASN A 190 5.20 -15.18 0.64
N MET A 191 4.59 -16.36 0.51
CA MET A 191 4.73 -17.40 1.51
C MET A 191 6.13 -18.01 1.57
N LYS A 192 6.91 -17.92 0.49
CA LYS A 192 8.29 -18.42 0.42
C LYS A 192 9.30 -17.36 0.88
N THR A 193 9.11 -16.12 0.47
CA THR A 193 10.02 -15.01 0.77
C THR A 193 9.33 -14.05 1.74
N PRO A 194 9.75 -14.00 3.01
CA PRO A 194 9.16 -13.13 4.01
C PRO A 194 9.25 -11.65 3.61
N LEU A 195 8.21 -10.88 3.94
CA LEU A 195 8.16 -9.45 3.60
C LEU A 195 9.24 -8.63 4.31
N ASP A 196 9.61 -9.00 5.54
CA ASP A 196 10.69 -8.34 6.27
C ASP A 196 12.04 -8.50 5.59
N SER A 197 12.30 -9.64 4.94
CA SER A 197 13.52 -9.85 4.14
C SER A 197 13.53 -8.92 2.92
N LEU A 198 12.42 -8.79 2.20
CA LEU A 198 12.32 -7.88 1.06
C LEU A 198 12.47 -6.40 1.47
N LEU A 199 11.95 -6.04 2.64
CA LEU A 199 12.15 -4.70 3.21
C LEU A 199 13.61 -4.45 3.54
N ALA A 200 14.30 -5.44 4.12
CA ALA A 200 15.73 -5.33 4.42
C ALA A 200 16.58 -5.21 3.15
N GLU A 201 16.25 -5.97 2.09
CA GLU A 201 16.88 -5.87 0.77
C GLU A 201 16.73 -4.45 0.18
N ALA A 202 15.57 -3.80 0.36
CA ALA A 202 15.31 -2.43 -0.09
C ALA A 202 16.01 -1.34 0.76
N GLY A 203 16.68 -1.71 1.85
CA GLY A 203 17.45 -0.80 2.71
C GLY A 203 16.75 -0.35 3.99
N PHE A 204 15.52 -0.81 4.25
CA PHE A 204 14.84 -0.49 5.50
C PHE A 204 15.58 -1.06 6.71
N LYS A 205 15.61 -0.27 7.77
CA LYS A 205 16.11 -0.67 9.08
C LYS A 205 14.98 -0.65 10.11
N LYS A 206 15.25 -1.12 11.33
CA LYS A 206 14.26 -1.15 12.43
C LYS A 206 12.91 -1.76 12.00
N ILE A 207 12.97 -2.85 11.22
CA ILE A 207 11.80 -3.59 10.76
C ILE A 207 11.18 -4.32 11.95
N ARG A 208 9.90 -4.10 12.21
CA ARG A 208 9.15 -4.71 13.32
C ARG A 208 7.84 -5.30 12.81
N ILE A 209 7.66 -6.59 13.00
CA ILE A 209 6.36 -7.23 12.83
C ILE A 209 5.57 -6.95 14.12
N LEU A 210 4.63 -5.99 14.04
CA LEU A 210 3.84 -5.56 15.19
C LEU A 210 2.76 -6.58 15.55
N LYS A 211 2.23 -7.27 14.53
CA LYS A 211 1.14 -8.23 14.66
C LYS A 211 1.13 -9.21 13.52
N ARG A 212 0.68 -10.43 13.79
CA ARG A 212 0.29 -11.40 12.76
C ARG A 212 -1.15 -11.83 12.98
N LYS A 213 -2.01 -11.65 11.98
CA LYS A 213 -3.39 -12.10 12.03
C LYS A 213 -3.54 -13.41 11.29
N TRP A 214 -4.21 -14.37 11.93
CA TRP A 214 -4.39 -15.75 11.46
C TRP A 214 -3.09 -16.47 11.05
N GLY A 215 -1.96 -15.96 11.52
CA GLY A 215 -0.64 -16.53 11.23
C GLY A 215 -0.18 -16.40 9.78
N ILE A 216 -0.82 -15.57 8.95
CA ILE A 216 -0.46 -15.38 7.54
C ILE A 216 -0.44 -13.90 7.11
N PHE A 217 -1.15 -13.01 7.79
CA PHE A 217 -1.13 -11.58 7.50
C PHE A 217 -0.22 -10.87 8.47
N SER A 218 0.88 -10.31 7.96
CA SER A 218 1.84 -9.56 8.77
C SER A 218 1.56 -8.06 8.71
N TYR A 219 1.59 -7.44 9.87
CA TYR A 219 1.49 -6.00 10.09
C TYR A 219 2.88 -5.52 10.43
N ILE A 220 3.55 -4.88 9.50
CA ILE A 220 4.95 -4.52 9.60
C ILE A 220 5.11 -3.00 9.60
N HIS A 221 5.92 -2.53 10.53
CA HIS A 221 6.41 -1.16 10.60
C HIS A 221 7.91 -1.16 10.36
N ALA A 222 8.39 -0.28 9.49
CA ALA A 222 9.80 -0.11 9.21
C ALA A 222 10.17 1.37 9.09
N VAL A 223 11.45 1.70 9.28
CA VAL A 223 11.95 3.07 9.23
C VAL A 223 13.09 3.17 8.23
N LYS A 224 13.07 4.21 7.38
CA LYS A 224 14.23 4.63 6.60
C LYS A 224 15.17 5.41 7.51
N THR A 225 16.27 4.78 7.92
CA THR A 225 17.30 5.48 8.71
C THR A 225 18.11 6.41 7.82
N GLY A 226 18.52 7.56 8.35
CA GLY A 226 19.51 8.40 7.70
C GLY A 226 20.91 7.80 7.96
N GLU A 227 21.51 7.19 6.99
CA GLU A 227 22.98 7.05 6.90
C GLU A 227 23.48 8.03 5.88
#